data_7876b5b6867a79c7ba4e0765edc4be95
#
_entry.id   7876b5b6867a79c7ba4e0765edc4be95
#
_cell.length_a   1.000
_cell.length_b   1.000
_cell.length_c   1.000
_cell.angle_alpha   90.00
_cell.angle_beta   90.00
_cell.angle_gamma   90.00
#
_symmetry.space_group_name_H-M   'P 1'
#
loop_
_entity.id
_entity.type
_entity.pdbx_description
1 polymer ?
#
loop_
_entity_poly.entity_id
_entity_poly.type
_entity_poly.pdbx_seq_one_letter_code
_entity_poly.pdbx_strand_id
1 'polypeptide(L)'
;MNKLLRRSLAARIATALLAFGCAHAADTQGPPLDSIEQRVKPCTSCHGNEGRATREGYFPRIAGKPAGYLFNQLVNFRDGRRHFPMMTYIAQYQTDDYLHEIAAYFGAQRVPYPPPDPTKSTAVVLDRGRQLVMEGDPSLNIPACNSCHGRRLLGVAPAVPGLLGVSQDYLTAQLGAWRTGVRAAAAPDCMGQLVRRMHPEDLNAATAWLASQAVPPDTQPDATFEHSPSLQCGSILQGNPSP
;
A
#
# COMPACT_ATOMS: atom_id res chain seq x y z
N MET A 1 70.75 24.88 -32.56
CA MET A 1 69.35 24.43 -32.39
C MET A 1 68.69 25.30 -31.36
N ASN A 2 67.75 26.09 -31.81
CA ASN A 2 67.34 27.39 -31.30
C ASN A 2 66.67 27.39 -29.90
N LYS A 3 67.20 28.24 -29.00
CA LYS A 3 66.59 28.54 -27.69
C LYS A 3 65.12 29.10 -27.83
N LEU A 4 64.73 29.60 -28.96
CA LEU A 4 63.39 30.09 -29.25
C LEU A 4 62.32 28.98 -29.39
N LEU A 5 62.70 27.79 -29.89
CA LEU A 5 61.74 26.68 -30.03
C LEU A 5 61.36 26.05 -28.66
N ARG A 6 62.25 26.11 -27.67
CA ARG A 6 62.02 25.57 -26.30
C ARG A 6 61.05 26.43 -25.48
N ARG A 7 61.03 27.75 -25.74
CA ARG A 7 60.12 28.70 -25.06
C ARG A 7 58.66 28.58 -25.52
N SER A 8 58.45 28.25 -26.80
CA SER A 8 57.12 28.08 -27.38
C SER A 8 56.44 26.78 -26.92
N LEU A 9 57.20 25.76 -26.62
CA LEU A 9 56.63 24.47 -26.18
C LEU A 9 56.21 24.52 -24.71
N ALA A 10 57.01 25.20 -23.85
CA ALA A 10 56.67 25.37 -22.45
C ALA A 10 55.41 26.25 -22.20
N ALA A 11 55.22 27.27 -23.07
CA ALA A 11 54.04 28.14 -22.97
C ALA A 11 52.74 27.44 -23.39
N ARG A 12 52.79 26.49 -24.31
CA ARG A 12 51.62 25.74 -24.78
C ARG A 12 51.19 24.61 -23.82
N ILE A 13 52.11 24.06 -23.04
CA ILE A 13 51.80 23.04 -22.02
C ILE A 13 51.18 23.68 -20.78
N ALA A 14 51.55 24.91 -20.40
CA ALA A 14 50.97 25.61 -19.26
C ALA A 14 49.50 26.02 -19.51
N THR A 15 49.13 26.32 -20.77
CA THR A 15 47.73 26.71 -21.11
C THR A 15 46.79 25.50 -21.23
N ALA A 16 47.30 24.32 -21.49
CA ALA A 16 46.48 23.07 -21.58
C ALA A 16 46.12 22.50 -20.20
N LEU A 17 46.86 22.83 -19.14
CA LEU A 17 46.62 22.32 -17.79
C LEU A 17 45.58 23.15 -16.99
N LEU A 18 45.19 24.33 -17.47
CA LEU A 18 44.17 25.16 -16.83
C LEU A 18 42.75 24.92 -17.31
N ALA A 19 42.53 24.09 -18.36
CA ALA A 19 41.22 23.84 -18.93
C ALA A 19 40.51 22.57 -18.36
N PHE A 20 41.16 21.84 -17.43
CA PHE A 20 40.58 20.58 -16.88
C PHE A 20 40.00 20.74 -15.46
N GLY A 21 39.80 21.96 -14.98
CA GLY A 21 39.42 22.28 -13.60
C GLY A 21 37.93 22.57 -13.35
N CYS A 22 37.01 22.38 -14.32
CA CYS A 22 35.58 22.43 -14.08
C CYS A 22 34.96 21.02 -14.16
N ALA A 23 35.45 20.10 -13.33
CA ALA A 23 34.67 18.93 -13.01
C ALA A 23 33.40 19.39 -12.28
N HIS A 24 32.26 19.14 -12.88
CA HIS A 24 30.95 19.36 -12.27
C HIS A 24 30.95 18.73 -10.88
N ALA A 25 30.91 19.55 -9.84
CA ALA A 25 30.44 19.09 -8.54
C ALA A 25 29.00 18.63 -8.79
N ALA A 26 28.79 17.33 -8.96
CA ALA A 26 27.47 16.77 -8.92
C ALA A 26 26.84 17.26 -7.62
N ASP A 27 25.70 17.91 -7.74
CA ASP A 27 24.95 18.42 -6.60
C ASP A 27 24.58 17.22 -5.71
N THR A 28 25.42 16.97 -4.70
CA THR A 28 25.26 15.88 -3.73
C THR A 28 24.34 16.31 -2.60
N GLN A 29 23.59 17.39 -2.79
CA GLN A 29 22.57 17.75 -1.82
C GLN A 29 21.49 16.66 -1.83
N GLY A 30 21.45 15.90 -0.75
CA GLY A 30 20.34 14.99 -0.49
C GLY A 30 19.01 15.77 -0.47
N PRO A 31 17.87 15.09 -0.56
CA PRO A 31 16.58 15.75 -0.53
C PRO A 31 16.48 16.68 0.67
N PRO A 32 15.74 17.82 0.53
CA PRO A 32 15.58 18.79 1.63
C PRO A 32 15.18 18.08 2.93
N LEU A 33 15.70 18.54 4.06
CA LEU A 33 15.50 17.89 5.37
C LEU A 33 14.03 17.73 5.76
N ASP A 34 13.12 18.49 5.18
CA ASP A 34 11.68 18.42 5.42
C ASP A 34 10.89 17.99 4.16
N SER A 35 11.48 17.17 3.31
CA SER A 35 10.75 16.61 2.17
C SER A 35 9.91 15.41 2.59
N ILE A 36 8.86 15.09 1.81
CA ILE A 36 8.00 13.93 2.08
C ILE A 36 8.81 12.62 2.08
N GLU A 37 9.85 12.51 1.23
CA GLU A 37 10.76 11.37 1.19
C GLU A 37 11.50 11.16 2.52
N GLN A 38 11.86 12.26 3.23
CA GLN A 38 12.45 12.18 4.55
C GLN A 38 11.43 11.80 5.61
N ARG A 39 10.24 12.39 5.54
CA ARG A 39 9.15 12.13 6.50
C ARG A 39 8.66 10.69 6.47
N VAL A 40 8.70 10.00 5.31
CA VAL A 40 8.26 8.60 5.18
C VAL A 40 9.32 7.56 5.50
N LYS A 41 10.59 7.95 5.73
CA LYS A 41 11.66 6.99 6.08
C LYS A 41 11.34 6.08 7.27
N PRO A 42 10.76 6.56 8.38
CA PRO A 42 10.35 5.70 9.47
C PRO A 42 9.35 4.62 9.05
N CYS A 43 8.48 4.92 8.08
CA CYS A 43 7.49 3.97 7.56
C CYS A 43 8.15 2.84 6.76
N THR A 44 9.16 3.19 5.93
CA THR A 44 9.83 2.21 5.05
C THR A 44 10.69 1.21 5.79
N SER A 45 11.11 1.50 7.03
CA SER A 45 11.86 0.56 7.88
C SER A 45 11.09 -0.74 8.17
N CYS A 46 9.76 -0.65 8.27
CA CYS A 46 8.86 -1.78 8.49
C CYS A 46 8.11 -2.17 7.21
N HIS A 47 7.61 -1.18 6.46
CA HIS A 47 6.80 -1.44 5.26
C HIS A 47 7.63 -1.69 3.98
N GLY A 48 8.95 -1.75 4.10
CA GLY A 48 9.87 -1.92 2.98
C GLY A 48 10.03 -0.67 2.12
N ASN A 49 11.06 -0.65 1.29
CA ASN A 49 11.33 0.46 0.39
C ASN A 49 10.07 0.78 -0.43
N GLU A 50 9.74 2.07 -0.54
CA GLU A 50 8.55 2.56 -1.25
C GLU A 50 7.23 1.97 -0.74
N GLY A 51 7.23 1.27 0.42
CA GLY A 51 6.04 0.63 0.99
C GLY A 51 5.66 -0.70 0.32
N ARG A 52 6.60 -1.41 -0.30
CA ARG A 52 6.35 -2.68 -1.04
C ARG A 52 6.06 -3.89 -0.17
N ALA A 53 6.12 -3.79 1.15
CA ALA A 53 6.19 -4.82 2.18
C ALA A 53 7.56 -5.45 2.34
N THR A 54 7.73 -6.23 3.41
CA THR A 54 8.88 -7.10 3.64
C THR A 54 8.53 -8.54 3.26
N ARG A 55 9.55 -9.40 3.15
CA ARG A 55 9.34 -10.80 2.72
C ARG A 55 8.62 -11.65 3.76
N GLU A 56 8.66 -11.24 5.02
CA GLU A 56 8.04 -11.97 6.14
C GLU A 56 6.52 -11.91 6.12
N GLY A 57 5.92 -11.06 5.27
CA GLY A 57 4.46 -10.94 5.13
C GLY A 57 3.73 -10.33 6.34
N TYR A 58 4.46 -10.00 7.42
CA TYR A 58 3.90 -9.45 8.66
C TYR A 58 3.49 -7.98 8.49
N PHE A 59 4.38 -7.17 7.90
CA PHE A 59 4.10 -5.78 7.61
C PHE A 59 3.46 -5.67 6.22
N PRO A 60 2.28 -5.02 6.11
CA PRO A 60 1.57 -4.99 4.85
C PRO A 60 2.23 -4.08 3.82
N ARG A 61 2.00 -4.42 2.55
CA ARG A 61 2.21 -3.50 1.44
C ARG A 61 1.27 -2.31 1.56
N ILE A 62 1.85 -1.11 1.54
CA ILE A 62 1.11 0.17 1.51
C ILE A 62 1.26 0.89 0.16
N ALA A 63 2.27 0.52 -0.65
CA ALA A 63 2.48 1.06 -1.99
C ALA A 63 1.28 0.78 -2.92
N GLY A 64 0.79 1.83 -3.58
CA GLY A 64 -0.25 1.74 -4.60
C GLY A 64 -1.66 1.42 -4.06
N LYS A 65 -1.87 1.44 -2.75
CA LYS A 65 -3.23 1.37 -2.19
C LYS A 65 -3.91 2.74 -2.35
N PRO A 66 -5.25 2.79 -2.51
CA PRO A 66 -5.95 4.07 -2.58
C PRO A 66 -5.58 5.00 -1.42
N ALA A 67 -5.26 6.26 -1.72
CA ALA A 67 -4.77 7.20 -0.71
C ALA A 67 -5.78 7.42 0.43
N GLY A 68 -7.08 7.53 0.11
CA GLY A 68 -8.13 7.64 1.12
C GLY A 68 -8.23 6.41 2.03
N TYR A 69 -7.96 5.21 1.49
CA TYR A 69 -7.85 4.02 2.34
C TYR A 69 -6.66 4.12 3.30
N LEU A 70 -5.49 4.51 2.82
CA LEU A 70 -4.29 4.66 3.67
C LEU A 70 -4.51 5.70 4.75
N PHE A 71 -5.07 6.85 4.40
CA PHE A 71 -5.47 7.89 5.35
C PHE A 71 -6.41 7.35 6.42
N ASN A 72 -7.48 6.68 6.02
CA ASN A 72 -8.44 6.07 6.96
C ASN A 72 -7.76 5.07 7.91
N GLN A 73 -6.76 4.30 7.44
CA GLN A 73 -6.05 3.38 8.32
C GLN A 73 -5.19 4.13 9.35
N LEU A 74 -4.50 5.20 8.96
CA LEU A 74 -3.70 6.02 9.89
C LEU A 74 -4.60 6.68 10.95
N VAL A 75 -5.72 7.26 10.53
CA VAL A 75 -6.74 7.83 11.43
C VAL A 75 -7.34 6.76 12.35
N ASN A 76 -7.63 5.55 11.84
CA ASN A 76 -8.15 4.47 12.67
C ASN A 76 -7.14 4.00 13.74
N PHE A 77 -5.83 4.03 13.45
CA PHE A 77 -4.81 3.76 14.46
C PHE A 77 -4.71 4.90 15.48
N ARG A 78 -4.75 6.15 15.04
CA ARG A 78 -4.71 7.32 15.91
C ARG A 78 -5.88 7.35 16.87
N ASP A 79 -7.08 7.12 16.36
CA ASP A 79 -8.33 7.24 17.09
C ASP A 79 -8.75 5.94 17.82
N GLY A 80 -7.88 4.91 17.84
CA GLY A 80 -8.10 3.68 18.58
C GLY A 80 -9.13 2.71 17.99
N ARG A 81 -9.60 2.94 16.74
CA ARG A 81 -10.48 1.97 16.05
C ARG A 81 -9.73 0.76 15.52
N ARG A 82 -8.42 0.86 15.35
CA ARG A 82 -7.53 -0.22 14.94
C ARG A 82 -6.34 -0.28 15.89
N HIS A 83 -6.14 -1.44 16.52
CA HIS A 83 -5.12 -1.60 17.53
C HIS A 83 -3.88 -2.32 16.97
N PHE A 84 -2.78 -1.60 16.93
CA PHE A 84 -1.43 -2.13 16.74
C PHE A 84 -0.46 -1.13 17.37
N PRO A 85 0.19 -1.47 18.50
CA PRO A 85 0.88 -0.50 19.35
C PRO A 85 1.85 0.42 18.60
N MET A 86 2.66 -0.13 17.70
CA MET A 86 3.63 0.66 16.94
C MET A 86 2.95 1.66 16.01
N MET A 87 1.88 1.25 15.30
CA MET A 87 1.17 2.15 14.39
C MET A 87 0.39 3.22 15.15
N THR A 88 -0.20 2.88 16.30
CA THR A 88 -0.84 3.85 17.20
C THR A 88 0.18 4.86 17.69
N TYR A 89 1.37 4.42 18.14
CA TYR A 89 2.45 5.31 18.58
C TYR A 89 2.88 6.29 17.48
N ILE A 90 3.02 5.83 16.25
CA ILE A 90 3.41 6.68 15.11
C ILE A 90 2.31 7.68 14.75
N ALA A 91 1.03 7.29 14.82
CA ALA A 91 -0.09 8.09 14.34
C ALA A 91 -0.67 9.06 15.39
N GLN A 92 -0.56 8.77 16.68
CA GLN A 92 -1.34 9.39 17.77
C GLN A 92 -1.26 10.91 17.87
N TYR A 93 -0.16 11.53 17.43
CA TYR A 93 0.04 12.98 17.51
C TYR A 93 0.07 13.66 16.14
N GLN A 94 -0.29 12.94 15.08
CA GLN A 94 -0.22 13.49 13.73
C GLN A 94 -1.52 14.20 13.35
N THR A 95 -1.37 15.32 12.63
CA THR A 95 -2.52 16.06 12.06
C THR A 95 -3.10 15.33 10.86
N ASP A 96 -4.33 15.63 10.51
CA ASP A 96 -4.98 15.08 9.31
C ASP A 96 -4.20 15.43 8.05
N ASP A 97 -3.73 16.68 7.91
CA ASP A 97 -2.94 17.11 6.75
C ASP A 97 -1.66 16.27 6.59
N TYR A 98 -0.93 16.05 7.69
CA TYR A 98 0.27 15.22 7.66
C TYR A 98 -0.03 13.75 7.29
N LEU A 99 -1.12 13.20 7.83
CA LEU A 99 -1.56 11.84 7.49
C LEU A 99 -2.02 11.73 6.04
N HIS A 100 -2.64 12.78 5.48
CA HIS A 100 -3.00 12.88 4.07
C HIS A 100 -1.76 12.88 3.16
N GLU A 101 -0.74 13.69 3.48
CA GLU A 101 0.51 13.71 2.72
C GLU A 101 1.18 12.33 2.66
N ILE A 102 1.29 11.64 3.80
CA ILE A 102 1.84 10.27 3.87
C ILE A 102 1.01 9.30 3.02
N ALA A 103 -0.31 9.36 3.15
CA ALA A 103 -1.23 8.50 2.41
C ALA A 103 -1.14 8.73 0.90
N ALA A 104 -1.06 9.98 0.46
CA ALA A 104 -0.88 10.37 -0.93
C ALA A 104 0.46 9.86 -1.49
N TYR A 105 1.55 10.03 -0.74
CA TYR A 105 2.87 9.55 -1.13
C TYR A 105 2.88 8.05 -1.42
N PHE A 106 2.41 7.22 -0.47
CA PHE A 106 2.39 5.77 -0.66
C PHE A 106 1.34 5.31 -1.68
N GLY A 107 0.21 6.00 -1.76
CA GLY A 107 -0.81 5.75 -2.77
C GLY A 107 -0.31 5.98 -4.20
N ALA A 108 0.63 6.91 -4.39
CA ALA A 108 1.24 7.20 -5.68
C ALA A 108 2.34 6.21 -6.09
N GLN A 109 2.86 5.38 -5.18
CA GLN A 109 3.94 4.45 -5.49
C GLN A 109 3.48 3.37 -6.48
N ARG A 110 4.31 3.08 -7.48
CA ARG A 110 4.07 2.07 -8.53
C ARG A 110 5.17 1.02 -8.50
N VAL A 111 5.12 0.16 -7.50
CA VAL A 111 6.13 -0.88 -7.27
C VAL A 111 5.58 -2.23 -7.74
N PRO A 112 6.34 -3.04 -8.49
CA PRO A 112 5.91 -4.37 -8.88
C PRO A 112 5.47 -5.22 -7.69
N TYR A 113 4.46 -6.06 -7.91
CA TYR A 113 4.07 -7.08 -6.94
C TYR A 113 4.95 -8.32 -7.11
N PRO A 114 5.27 -9.02 -6.02
CA PRO A 114 5.88 -10.34 -6.11
C PRO A 114 4.89 -11.34 -6.72
N PRO A 115 5.37 -12.46 -7.28
CA PRO A 115 4.49 -13.57 -7.61
C PRO A 115 3.76 -14.05 -6.34
N PRO A 116 2.56 -14.65 -6.48
CA PRO A 116 1.85 -15.20 -5.33
C PRO A 116 2.64 -16.34 -4.70
N ASP A 117 2.50 -16.50 -3.38
CA ASP A 117 3.09 -17.62 -2.68
C ASP A 117 2.38 -18.93 -3.07
N PRO A 118 3.11 -20.05 -3.17
CA PRO A 118 2.51 -21.36 -3.37
C PRO A 118 1.52 -21.67 -2.25
N THR A 119 0.25 -21.91 -2.60
CA THR A 119 -0.74 -22.30 -1.62
C THR A 119 -0.56 -23.74 -1.15
N LYS A 120 -0.78 -23.97 0.16
CA LYS A 120 -0.86 -25.32 0.74
C LYS A 120 -2.30 -25.80 0.91
N SER A 121 -3.27 -24.99 0.50
CA SER A 121 -4.70 -25.31 0.64
C SER A 121 -5.14 -26.33 -0.40
N THR A 122 -6.10 -27.18 -0.04
CA THR A 122 -6.71 -28.15 -0.96
C THR A 122 -7.59 -27.46 -2.00
N ALA A 123 -7.86 -28.13 -3.12
CA ALA A 123 -8.75 -27.61 -4.16
C ALA A 123 -10.13 -27.24 -3.59
N VAL A 124 -10.70 -28.06 -2.71
CA VAL A 124 -12.00 -27.79 -2.06
C VAL A 124 -12.00 -26.47 -1.28
N VAL A 125 -10.93 -26.19 -0.54
CA VAL A 125 -10.79 -24.92 0.21
C VAL A 125 -10.67 -23.75 -0.76
N LEU A 126 -9.89 -23.89 -1.83
CA LEU A 126 -9.73 -22.84 -2.83
C LEU A 126 -11.02 -22.58 -3.61
N ASP A 127 -11.79 -23.61 -3.96
CA ASP A 127 -13.09 -23.48 -4.64
C ASP A 127 -14.10 -22.74 -3.75
N ARG A 128 -14.16 -23.08 -2.46
CA ARG A 128 -15.00 -22.34 -1.50
C ARG A 128 -14.54 -20.88 -1.38
N GLY A 129 -13.24 -20.64 -1.32
CA GLY A 129 -12.66 -19.29 -1.31
C GLY A 129 -13.04 -18.49 -2.56
N ARG A 130 -12.91 -19.10 -3.75
CA ARG A 130 -13.33 -18.49 -5.02
C ARG A 130 -14.81 -18.11 -4.99
N GLN A 131 -15.65 -19.04 -4.57
CA GLN A 131 -17.11 -18.81 -4.47
C GLN A 131 -17.39 -17.58 -3.60
N LEU A 132 -16.85 -17.54 -2.37
CA LEU A 132 -17.07 -16.42 -1.45
C LEU A 132 -16.58 -15.08 -2.02
N VAL A 133 -15.41 -15.09 -2.66
CA VAL A 133 -14.80 -13.85 -3.16
C VAL A 133 -15.49 -13.34 -4.43
N MET A 134 -15.90 -14.23 -5.34
CA MET A 134 -16.42 -13.85 -6.64
C MET A 134 -17.95 -13.87 -6.73
N GLU A 135 -18.62 -14.64 -5.88
CA GLU A 135 -20.08 -14.87 -5.96
C GLU A 135 -20.79 -14.54 -4.62
N GLY A 136 -20.04 -14.61 -3.48
CA GLY A 136 -20.62 -14.44 -2.15
C GLY A 136 -21.32 -15.69 -1.64
N ASP A 137 -22.12 -15.52 -0.58
CA ASP A 137 -22.97 -16.55 -0.01
C ASP A 137 -24.31 -15.94 0.43
N PRO A 138 -25.36 -16.02 -0.41
CA PRO A 138 -26.67 -15.48 -0.08
C PRO A 138 -27.30 -16.11 1.17
N SER A 139 -27.01 -17.37 1.47
CA SER A 139 -27.57 -18.07 2.65
C SER A 139 -27.06 -17.48 3.96
N LEU A 140 -25.86 -16.91 3.97
CA LEU A 140 -25.26 -16.21 5.09
C LEU A 140 -25.38 -14.67 4.96
N ASN A 141 -26.05 -14.18 3.92
CA ASN A 141 -26.12 -12.77 3.59
C ASN A 141 -24.73 -12.14 3.46
N ILE A 142 -23.82 -12.84 2.78
CA ILE A 142 -22.46 -12.42 2.50
C ILE A 142 -22.38 -12.00 1.03
N PRO A 143 -22.24 -10.72 0.69
CA PRO A 143 -22.00 -10.28 -0.68
C PRO A 143 -20.63 -10.73 -1.16
N ALA A 144 -20.46 -10.85 -2.47
CA ALA A 144 -19.18 -11.13 -3.08
C ALA A 144 -18.14 -10.04 -2.72
N CYS A 145 -16.91 -10.41 -2.41
CA CYS A 145 -15.87 -9.43 -2.05
C CYS A 145 -15.58 -8.46 -3.21
N ASN A 146 -15.59 -8.98 -4.46
CA ASN A 146 -15.35 -8.17 -5.65
C ASN A 146 -16.43 -7.11 -5.90
N SER A 147 -17.64 -7.25 -5.35
CA SER A 147 -18.71 -6.24 -5.49
C SER A 147 -18.38 -4.92 -4.80
N CYS A 148 -17.51 -4.96 -3.78
CA CYS A 148 -17.04 -3.78 -3.06
C CYS A 148 -15.57 -3.46 -3.34
N HIS A 149 -14.71 -4.50 -3.44
CA HIS A 149 -13.26 -4.33 -3.61
C HIS A 149 -12.81 -4.21 -5.08
N GLY A 150 -13.76 -3.94 -5.98
CA GLY A 150 -13.54 -3.82 -7.42
C GLY A 150 -13.56 -5.16 -8.14
N ARG A 151 -14.08 -5.20 -9.36
CA ARG A 151 -14.24 -6.44 -10.15
C ARG A 151 -12.95 -7.24 -10.27
N ARG A 152 -11.80 -6.55 -10.35
CA ARG A 152 -10.46 -7.13 -10.42
C ARG A 152 -9.82 -7.32 -9.05
N LEU A 153 -10.51 -7.02 -7.95
CA LEU A 153 -10.00 -7.08 -6.58
C LEU A 153 -8.78 -6.16 -6.33
N LEU A 154 -8.63 -5.12 -7.15
CA LEU A 154 -7.55 -4.12 -7.03
C LEU A 154 -7.96 -2.90 -6.21
N GLY A 155 -9.19 -2.88 -5.72
CA GLY A 155 -9.77 -1.77 -4.96
C GLY A 155 -10.58 -0.82 -5.81
N VAL A 156 -11.20 0.15 -5.15
CA VAL A 156 -11.95 1.25 -5.76
C VAL A 156 -11.51 2.56 -5.12
N ALA A 157 -11.14 3.53 -5.96
CA ALA A 157 -10.79 4.87 -5.48
C ALA A 157 -12.02 5.55 -4.84
N PRO A 158 -11.83 6.44 -3.88
CA PRO A 158 -10.55 6.80 -3.25
C PRO A 158 -10.19 5.93 -2.05
N ALA A 159 -11.09 5.07 -1.51
CA ALA A 159 -10.97 4.57 -0.15
C ALA A 159 -11.14 3.06 0.04
N VAL A 160 -11.40 2.28 -1.01
CA VAL A 160 -11.54 0.82 -0.89
C VAL A 160 -10.26 0.12 -1.34
N PRO A 161 -9.61 -0.69 -0.49
CA PRO A 161 -8.35 -1.33 -0.81
C PRO A 161 -8.51 -2.50 -1.78
N GLY A 162 -7.49 -2.74 -2.61
CA GLY A 162 -7.32 -4.01 -3.31
C GLY A 162 -6.96 -5.13 -2.35
N LEU A 163 -7.38 -6.34 -2.69
CA LEU A 163 -7.17 -7.56 -1.90
C LEU A 163 -6.07 -8.46 -2.45
N LEU A 164 -5.66 -8.28 -3.71
CA LEU A 164 -4.61 -9.08 -4.34
C LEU A 164 -3.21 -8.63 -3.93
N GLY A 165 -2.24 -9.55 -3.99
CA GLY A 165 -0.85 -9.31 -3.64
C GLY A 165 -0.62 -9.04 -2.16
N VAL A 166 -1.48 -9.58 -1.31
CA VAL A 166 -1.42 -9.53 0.15
C VAL A 166 -1.27 -10.95 0.67
N SER A 167 -0.36 -11.19 1.63
CA SER A 167 -0.15 -12.52 2.19
C SER A 167 -1.40 -13.07 2.87
N GLN A 168 -1.58 -14.40 2.83
CA GLN A 168 -2.69 -15.07 3.50
C GLN A 168 -2.73 -14.76 4.99
N ASP A 169 -1.57 -14.81 5.65
CA ASP A 169 -1.45 -14.57 7.09
C ASP A 169 -1.93 -13.17 7.47
N TYR A 170 -1.52 -12.15 6.70
CA TYR A 170 -1.99 -10.79 6.95
C TYR A 170 -3.50 -10.65 6.72
N LEU A 171 -4.03 -11.18 5.61
CA LEU A 171 -5.47 -11.14 5.34
C LEU A 171 -6.26 -11.81 6.47
N THR A 172 -5.84 -13.00 6.89
CA THR A 172 -6.47 -13.77 7.98
C THR A 172 -6.41 -13.00 9.29
N ALA A 173 -5.25 -12.42 9.62
CA ALA A 173 -5.09 -11.60 10.81
C ALA A 173 -6.01 -10.37 10.80
N GLN A 174 -6.18 -9.71 9.65
CA GLN A 174 -7.06 -8.54 9.55
C GLN A 174 -8.55 -8.91 9.70
N LEU A 175 -9.00 -9.98 9.05
CA LEU A 175 -10.38 -10.45 9.19
C LEU A 175 -10.64 -10.94 10.63
N GLY A 176 -9.69 -11.67 11.23
CA GLY A 176 -9.74 -12.07 12.63
C GLY A 176 -9.82 -10.87 13.59
N ALA A 177 -9.05 -9.80 13.32
CA ALA A 177 -9.08 -8.60 14.14
C ALA A 177 -10.44 -7.88 14.11
N TRP A 178 -11.14 -7.85 12.97
CA TRP A 178 -12.52 -7.36 12.91
C TRP A 178 -13.50 -8.26 13.68
N ARG A 179 -13.30 -9.58 13.60
CA ARG A 179 -14.14 -10.54 14.31
C ARG A 179 -14.03 -10.40 15.83
N THR A 180 -12.84 -10.11 16.33
CA THR A 180 -12.55 -9.95 17.77
C THR A 180 -12.72 -8.52 18.29
N GLY A 181 -12.99 -7.55 17.41
CA GLY A 181 -13.13 -6.14 17.78
C GLY A 181 -11.80 -5.39 17.97
N VAL A 182 -10.66 -6.04 17.74
CA VAL A 182 -9.33 -5.38 17.76
C VAL A 182 -9.17 -4.39 16.61
N ARG A 183 -9.94 -4.59 15.53
CA ARG A 183 -10.03 -3.69 14.40
C ARG A 183 -11.47 -3.32 14.14
N ALA A 184 -11.71 -2.02 14.00
CA ALA A 184 -12.95 -1.46 13.50
C ALA A 184 -12.64 -0.37 12.45
N ALA A 185 -13.66 0.10 11.76
CA ALA A 185 -13.60 1.22 10.85
C ALA A 185 -14.61 2.29 11.26
N ALA A 186 -14.62 3.44 10.57
CA ALA A 186 -15.63 4.45 10.78
C ALA A 186 -17.04 3.89 10.54
N ALA A 187 -17.95 4.24 11.43
CA ALA A 187 -19.32 3.74 11.38
C ALA A 187 -20.12 4.33 10.20
N PRO A 188 -20.97 3.51 9.55
CA PRO A 188 -21.17 2.09 9.77
C PRO A 188 -20.00 1.24 9.26
N ASP A 189 -19.49 0.33 10.12
CA ASP A 189 -18.37 -0.56 9.78
C ASP A 189 -18.86 -1.78 9.00
N CYS A 190 -18.86 -1.66 7.68
CA CYS A 190 -19.35 -2.70 6.77
C CYS A 190 -18.51 -3.99 6.83
N MET A 191 -17.17 -3.87 6.95
CA MET A 191 -16.32 -5.05 7.04
C MET A 191 -16.52 -5.79 8.37
N GLY A 192 -16.65 -5.07 9.48
CA GLY A 192 -16.98 -5.69 10.76
C GLY A 192 -18.34 -6.40 10.74
N GLN A 193 -19.35 -5.82 10.09
CA GLN A 193 -20.65 -6.48 9.91
C GLN A 193 -20.56 -7.75 9.08
N LEU A 194 -19.82 -7.70 7.95
CA LEU A 194 -19.63 -8.83 7.05
C LEU A 194 -18.88 -9.97 7.71
N VAL A 195 -17.73 -9.68 8.32
CA VAL A 195 -16.84 -10.71 8.89
C VAL A 195 -17.51 -11.47 10.05
N ARG A 196 -18.40 -10.82 10.82
CA ARG A 196 -19.15 -11.51 11.88
C ARG A 196 -20.13 -12.56 11.38
N ARG A 197 -20.54 -12.52 10.09
CA ARG A 197 -21.40 -13.52 9.45
C ARG A 197 -20.63 -14.72 8.91
N MET A 198 -19.30 -14.57 8.70
CA MET A 198 -18.46 -15.62 8.13
C MET A 198 -18.04 -16.62 9.20
N HIS A 199 -18.02 -17.91 8.85
CA HIS A 199 -17.40 -18.95 9.67
C HIS A 199 -15.86 -18.84 9.58
N PRO A 200 -15.10 -19.32 10.59
CA PRO A 200 -13.64 -19.34 10.54
C PRO A 200 -13.07 -20.04 9.29
N GLU A 201 -13.72 -21.13 8.88
CA GLU A 201 -13.35 -21.90 7.69
C GLU A 201 -13.51 -21.09 6.40
N ASP A 202 -14.57 -20.28 6.32
CA ASP A 202 -14.84 -19.39 5.20
C ASP A 202 -13.83 -18.25 5.13
N LEU A 203 -13.44 -17.69 6.28
CA LEU A 203 -12.38 -16.69 6.35
C LEU A 203 -11.05 -17.26 5.84
N ASN A 204 -10.70 -18.48 6.28
CA ASN A 204 -9.49 -19.15 5.80
C ASN A 204 -9.56 -19.46 4.29
N ALA A 205 -10.69 -19.94 3.80
CA ALA A 205 -10.88 -20.24 2.39
C ALA A 205 -10.74 -18.98 1.51
N ALA A 206 -11.42 -17.90 1.87
CA ALA A 206 -11.36 -16.64 1.14
C ALA A 206 -9.93 -16.05 1.11
N THR A 207 -9.22 -16.06 2.25
CA THR A 207 -7.84 -15.54 2.34
C THR A 207 -6.85 -16.42 1.59
N ALA A 208 -7.01 -17.74 1.64
CA ALA A 208 -6.17 -18.68 0.88
C ALA A 208 -6.31 -18.48 -0.63
N TRP A 209 -7.56 -18.35 -1.11
CA TRP A 209 -7.80 -18.12 -2.52
C TRP A 209 -7.23 -16.74 -2.96
N LEU A 210 -7.50 -15.68 -2.22
CA LEU A 210 -6.99 -14.33 -2.54
C LEU A 210 -5.46 -14.29 -2.63
N ALA A 211 -4.77 -14.90 -1.68
CA ALA A 211 -3.31 -14.91 -1.65
C ALA A 211 -2.69 -15.75 -2.77
N SER A 212 -3.41 -16.73 -3.30
CA SER A 212 -2.96 -17.57 -4.42
C SER A 212 -3.14 -16.92 -5.79
N GLN A 213 -3.84 -15.77 -5.88
CA GLN A 213 -4.09 -15.11 -7.16
C GLN A 213 -2.92 -14.23 -7.58
N ALA A 214 -2.55 -14.31 -8.86
CA ALA A 214 -1.59 -13.39 -9.44
C ALA A 214 -2.18 -11.98 -9.55
N VAL A 215 -1.37 -10.97 -9.28
CA VAL A 215 -1.75 -9.57 -9.48
C VAL A 215 -1.59 -9.23 -10.96
N PRO A 216 -2.62 -8.69 -11.63
CA PRO A 216 -2.51 -8.31 -13.05
C PRO A 216 -1.49 -7.16 -13.25
N PRO A 217 -0.94 -6.99 -14.46
CA PRO A 217 0.04 -5.93 -14.76
C PRO A 217 -0.49 -4.52 -14.48
N ASP A 218 -1.75 -4.25 -14.86
CA ASP A 218 -2.44 -3.01 -14.46
C ASP A 218 -2.97 -3.16 -13.05
N THR A 219 -2.34 -2.45 -12.12
CA THR A 219 -2.62 -2.51 -10.68
C THR A 219 -3.45 -1.34 -10.16
N GLN A 220 -3.97 -0.49 -11.07
CA GLN A 220 -4.76 0.66 -10.66
C GLN A 220 -6.10 0.22 -10.05
N PRO A 221 -6.54 0.85 -8.95
CA PRO A 221 -7.90 0.67 -8.46
C PRO A 221 -8.91 1.15 -9.49
N ASP A 222 -10.11 0.58 -9.47
CA ASP A 222 -11.20 1.07 -10.29
C ASP A 222 -11.57 2.51 -9.85
N ALA A 223 -11.92 3.38 -10.80
CA ALA A 223 -12.26 4.78 -10.48
C ALA A 223 -13.58 4.90 -9.72
N THR A 224 -14.52 4.02 -10.01
CA THR A 224 -15.88 4.01 -9.43
C THR A 224 -16.34 2.57 -9.21
N PHE A 225 -17.36 2.41 -8.37
CA PHE A 225 -18.05 1.13 -8.25
C PHE A 225 -18.83 0.84 -9.53
N GLU A 226 -18.81 -0.41 -9.98
CA GLU A 226 -19.65 -0.87 -11.11
C GLU A 226 -21.15 -0.83 -10.71
N HIS A 227 -21.44 -1.21 -9.47
CA HIS A 227 -22.77 -1.13 -8.86
C HIS A 227 -22.65 -0.55 -7.46
N SER A 228 -23.69 0.11 -6.99
CA SER A 228 -23.68 0.61 -5.61
C SER A 228 -23.48 -0.53 -4.61
N PRO A 229 -22.54 -0.41 -3.66
CA PRO A 229 -22.36 -1.40 -2.62
C PRO A 229 -23.64 -1.71 -1.86
N SER A 230 -23.91 -2.98 -1.61
CA SER A 230 -25.07 -3.44 -0.85
C SER A 230 -25.03 -3.06 0.63
N LEU A 231 -23.83 -2.71 1.14
CA LEU A 231 -23.60 -2.27 2.52
C LEU A 231 -23.16 -0.81 2.54
N GLN A 232 -23.67 -0.06 3.49
CA GLN A 232 -23.18 1.29 3.76
C GLN A 232 -21.88 1.21 4.57
N CYS A 233 -20.86 1.95 4.15
CA CYS A 233 -19.55 1.97 4.75
C CYS A 233 -19.12 3.41 5.08
N GLY A 234 -18.98 3.74 6.35
CA GLY A 234 -18.54 5.06 6.80
C GLY A 234 -17.15 5.45 6.28
N SER A 235 -16.26 4.49 6.13
CA SER A 235 -14.91 4.72 5.58
C SER A 235 -14.89 5.18 4.12
N ILE A 236 -15.93 4.91 3.33
CA ILE A 236 -16.02 5.37 1.94
C ILE A 236 -16.35 6.88 1.91
N LEU A 237 -17.20 7.33 2.82
CA LEU A 237 -17.62 8.73 2.93
C LEU A 237 -16.47 9.64 3.41
N GLN A 238 -15.61 9.12 4.29
CA GLN A 238 -14.47 9.87 4.87
C GLN A 238 -13.26 9.94 3.92
N GLY A 239 -13.13 9.00 3.00
CA GLY A 239 -12.02 8.95 2.05
C GLY A 239 -12.17 9.90 0.85
N ASN A 240 -13.25 10.66 0.78
CA ASN A 240 -13.43 11.66 -0.27
C ASN A 240 -12.73 12.94 0.20
N PRO A 241 -11.62 13.38 -0.42
CA PRO A 241 -11.07 14.70 -0.12
C PRO A 241 -12.16 15.72 -0.46
N SER A 242 -12.48 16.60 0.48
CA SER A 242 -13.28 17.79 0.15
C SER A 242 -12.59 18.52 -1.00
N PRO A 243 -13.34 19.04 -1.96
CA PRO A 243 -12.81 19.75 -3.12
C PRO A 243 -11.98 20.96 -2.73
#